data_ba8283c71b72010808a059ad14b88359
#
_entry.id   ba8283c71b72010808a059ad14b88359
#
_cell.length_a   1.000
_cell.length_b   1.000
_cell.length_c   1.000
_cell.angle_alpha   90.00
_cell.angle_beta   90.00
_cell.angle_gamma   90.00
#
_symmetry.space_group_name_H-M   'P 1'
#
loop_
_entity.id
_entity.type
_entity.pdbx_description
1 polymer ?
#
loop_
_entity_poly.entity_id
_entity_poly.type
_entity_poly.pdbx_seq_one_letter_code
_entity_poly.pdbx_strand_id
1 'polypeptide(L)'
;IADLKNRIETIQKFKSGNNSSSLINIISRYTKLANKGNLGKNIYACKDKINIKLFEKKSEIDVFRFLQSLENLVNTNNWEYSQLINSFEENIQVLIEIFDNENGVMVMTEDLNLRKNRLNLLAIVRNYSLLIADFTLLNF
;
A
#
# COMPACT_ATOMS: atom_id res chain seq x y z
N ILE A 1 -9.97 -11.73 13.18
CA ILE A 1 -10.38 -10.49 12.52
C ILE A 1 -10.70 -9.45 13.60
N ALA A 2 -10.15 -8.27 13.46
CA ALA A 2 -10.35 -7.18 14.40
C ALA A 2 -11.76 -6.58 14.27
N ASP A 3 -12.34 -6.11 15.38
CA ASP A 3 -13.66 -5.51 15.38
C ASP A 3 -13.60 -3.99 15.12
N LEU A 4 -14.76 -3.37 14.97
CA LEU A 4 -14.88 -1.94 14.68
C LEU A 4 -14.27 -1.07 15.77
N LYS A 5 -14.45 -1.44 17.04
CA LYS A 5 -13.88 -0.71 18.19
C LYS A 5 -12.36 -0.68 18.12
N ASN A 6 -11.75 -1.84 17.86
CA ASN A 6 -10.30 -1.96 17.70
C ASN A 6 -9.80 -1.08 16.55
N ARG A 7 -10.53 -1.08 15.43
CA ARG A 7 -10.20 -0.24 14.28
C ARG A 7 -10.22 1.25 14.63
N ILE A 8 -11.26 1.71 15.32
CA ILE A 8 -11.39 3.11 15.72
C ILE A 8 -10.26 3.51 16.68
N GLU A 9 -9.97 2.67 17.67
CA GLU A 9 -8.89 2.93 18.62
C GLU A 9 -7.53 3.01 17.92
N THR A 10 -7.30 2.13 16.95
CA THR A 10 -6.06 2.12 16.16
C THR A 10 -5.90 3.42 15.37
N ILE A 11 -6.96 3.89 14.73
CA ILE A 11 -6.94 5.14 13.95
C ILE A 11 -6.68 6.33 14.87
N GLN A 12 -7.33 6.40 16.03
CA GLN A 12 -7.14 7.48 16.98
C GLN A 12 -5.70 7.53 17.51
N LYS A 13 -5.15 6.37 17.82
CA LYS A 13 -3.76 6.25 18.26
C LYS A 13 -2.78 6.66 17.17
N PHE A 14 -3.05 6.26 15.95
CA PHE A 14 -2.26 6.64 14.78
C PHE A 14 -2.26 8.16 14.59
N LYS A 15 -3.42 8.81 14.70
CA LYS A 15 -3.54 10.27 14.55
C LYS A 15 -2.67 11.05 15.52
N SER A 16 -2.39 10.51 16.69
CA SER A 16 -1.53 11.15 17.68
C SER A 16 -0.04 10.86 17.49
N GLY A 17 0.30 10.00 16.51
CA GLY A 17 1.69 9.61 16.25
C GLY A 17 2.46 10.64 15.42
N ASN A 18 3.79 10.62 15.56
CA ASN A 18 4.67 11.61 14.91
C ASN A 18 4.80 11.43 13.40
N ASN A 19 4.60 10.22 12.88
CA ASN A 19 4.81 9.89 11.46
C ASN A 19 3.51 9.80 10.67
N SER A 20 2.37 10.13 11.30
CA SER A 20 1.06 9.93 10.69
C SER A 20 0.88 10.74 9.40
N SER A 21 1.29 12.01 9.38
CA SER A 21 1.06 12.84 8.20
C SER A 21 1.89 12.37 7.00
N SER A 22 3.11 11.90 7.21
CA SER A 22 3.95 11.34 6.13
C SER A 22 3.32 10.08 5.54
N LEU A 23 2.83 9.18 6.40
CA LEU A 23 2.19 7.95 5.95
C LEU A 23 0.88 8.24 5.21
N ILE A 24 0.06 9.15 5.72
CA ILE A 24 -1.18 9.56 5.06
C ILE A 24 -0.88 10.12 3.68
N ASN A 25 0.12 10.98 3.56
CA ASN A 25 0.50 11.59 2.28
C ASN A 25 0.93 10.54 1.26
N ILE A 26 1.76 9.59 1.67
CA ILE A 26 2.25 8.57 0.73
C ILE A 26 1.14 7.59 0.33
N ILE A 27 0.32 7.14 1.26
CA ILE A 27 -0.81 6.25 0.95
C ILE A 27 -1.81 6.97 0.05
N SER A 28 -2.08 8.25 0.29
CA SER A 28 -2.96 9.05 -0.57
C SER A 28 -2.43 9.12 -2.00
N ARG A 29 -1.12 9.26 -2.17
CA ARG A 29 -0.49 9.26 -3.49
C ARG A 29 -0.66 7.92 -4.20
N TYR A 30 -0.44 6.81 -3.48
CA TYR A 30 -0.70 5.47 -4.01
C TYR A 30 -2.16 5.32 -4.47
N THR A 31 -3.09 5.75 -3.64
CA THR A 31 -4.52 5.65 -3.92
C THR A 31 -4.91 6.45 -5.15
N LYS A 32 -4.46 7.70 -5.25
CA LYS A 32 -4.78 8.57 -6.38
C LYS A 32 -4.25 8.01 -7.70
N LEU A 33 -3.04 7.48 -7.69
CA LEU A 33 -2.47 6.85 -8.88
C LEU A 33 -3.16 5.53 -9.20
N ALA A 34 -3.39 4.69 -8.21
CA ALA A 34 -4.06 3.40 -8.40
C ALA A 34 -5.46 3.55 -8.99
N ASN A 35 -6.16 4.63 -8.65
CA ASN A 35 -7.50 4.90 -9.17
C ASN A 35 -7.50 5.18 -10.68
N LYS A 36 -6.34 5.41 -11.28
CA LYS A 36 -6.19 5.53 -12.75
C LYS A 36 -6.15 4.17 -13.43
N GLY A 37 -5.98 3.09 -12.67
CA GLY A 37 -6.03 1.72 -13.17
C GLY A 37 -7.39 1.07 -12.93
N ASN A 38 -7.48 -0.22 -13.19
CA ASN A 38 -8.74 -0.96 -13.20
C ASN A 38 -8.81 -2.09 -12.18
N LEU A 39 -7.80 -2.24 -11.32
CA LEU A 39 -7.81 -3.32 -10.33
C LEU A 39 -8.88 -3.07 -9.27
N GLY A 40 -9.69 -4.09 -8.99
CA GLY A 40 -10.74 -4.02 -7.97
C GLY A 40 -10.17 -3.83 -6.57
N LYS A 41 -10.96 -3.22 -5.69
CA LYS A 41 -10.55 -2.89 -4.32
C LYS A 41 -10.56 -4.10 -3.38
N ASN A 42 -11.06 -5.23 -3.82
CA ASN A 42 -11.11 -6.48 -3.05
C ASN A 42 -10.01 -7.47 -3.42
N ILE A 43 -9.01 -7.05 -4.19
CA ILE A 43 -7.87 -7.86 -4.59
C ILE A 43 -6.71 -7.58 -3.64
N TYR A 44 -6.27 -8.61 -2.92
CA TYR A 44 -5.17 -8.50 -1.94
C TYR A 44 -3.96 -9.34 -2.33
N ALA A 45 -4.16 -10.45 -3.05
CA ALA A 45 -3.06 -11.30 -3.49
C ALA A 45 -2.40 -10.75 -4.74
N CYS A 46 -1.08 -10.80 -4.77
CA CYS A 46 -0.30 -10.37 -5.96
C CYS A 46 -0.34 -11.39 -7.08
N LYS A 47 -0.63 -12.65 -6.77
CA LYS A 47 -0.65 -13.74 -7.76
C LYS A 47 -1.61 -13.41 -8.91
N ASP A 48 -1.14 -13.60 -10.12
CA ASP A 48 -1.88 -13.35 -11.38
C ASP A 48 -2.20 -11.87 -11.63
N LYS A 49 -1.80 -10.97 -10.73
CA LYS A 49 -2.03 -9.52 -10.87
C LYS A 49 -0.74 -8.75 -11.10
N ILE A 50 0.37 -9.26 -10.57
CA ILE A 50 1.69 -8.64 -10.67
C ILE A 50 2.61 -9.60 -11.43
N ASN A 51 3.25 -9.10 -12.47
CA ASN A 51 4.28 -9.83 -13.21
C ASN A 51 5.66 -9.36 -12.75
N ILE A 52 6.33 -10.17 -11.95
CA ILE A 52 7.64 -9.84 -11.40
C ILE A 52 8.72 -9.70 -12.48
N LYS A 53 8.51 -10.30 -13.65
CA LYS A 53 9.46 -10.20 -14.77
C LYS A 53 9.47 -8.78 -15.38
N LEU A 54 8.46 -7.97 -15.11
CA LEU A 54 8.37 -6.60 -15.59
C LEU A 54 9.01 -5.59 -14.62
N PHE A 55 9.50 -6.03 -13.49
CA PHE A 55 10.19 -5.15 -12.54
C PHE A 55 11.52 -4.69 -13.13
N GLU A 56 11.77 -3.39 -13.08
CA GLU A 56 13.00 -2.78 -13.57
C GLU A 56 13.88 -2.23 -12.44
N LYS A 57 13.28 -1.97 -11.28
CA LYS A 57 13.98 -1.35 -10.14
C LYS A 57 13.77 -2.16 -8.87
N LYS A 58 14.75 -2.06 -7.97
CA LYS A 58 14.66 -2.68 -6.65
C LYS A 58 13.48 -2.15 -5.85
N SER A 59 13.10 -0.89 -6.04
CA SER A 59 11.94 -0.28 -5.36
C SER A 59 10.65 -1.05 -5.63
N GLU A 60 10.46 -1.56 -6.83
CA GLU A 60 9.30 -2.39 -7.17
C GLU A 60 9.33 -3.73 -6.43
N ILE A 61 10.51 -4.34 -6.35
CA ILE A 61 10.71 -5.60 -5.61
C ILE A 61 10.41 -5.38 -4.12
N ASP A 62 10.88 -4.28 -3.56
CA ASP A 62 10.69 -3.98 -2.14
C ASP A 62 9.21 -3.77 -1.79
N VAL A 63 8.46 -3.08 -2.65
CA VAL A 63 7.01 -2.94 -2.46
C VAL A 63 6.31 -4.30 -2.60
N PHE A 64 6.72 -5.10 -3.57
CA PHE A 64 6.16 -6.45 -3.75
C PHE A 64 6.38 -7.32 -2.50
N ARG A 65 7.59 -7.29 -1.93
CA ARG A 65 7.90 -8.02 -0.70
C ARG A 65 7.10 -7.51 0.50
N PHE A 66 6.89 -6.21 0.57
CA PHE A 66 6.02 -5.61 1.58
C PHE A 66 4.59 -6.16 1.46
N LEU A 67 4.06 -6.22 0.24
CA LEU A 67 2.73 -6.79 0.01
C LEU A 67 2.64 -8.27 0.38
N GLN A 68 3.70 -9.04 0.13
CA GLN A 68 3.75 -10.44 0.56
C GLN A 68 3.70 -10.56 2.08
N SER A 69 4.39 -9.66 2.81
CA SER A 69 4.33 -9.65 4.27
C SER A 69 2.95 -9.30 4.79
N LEU A 70 2.24 -8.39 4.13
CA LEU A 70 0.86 -8.05 4.49
C LEU A 70 -0.09 -9.23 4.22
N GLU A 71 0.09 -9.92 3.12
CA GLU A 71 -0.70 -11.10 2.80
C GLU A 71 -0.52 -12.19 3.86
N ASN A 72 0.71 -12.43 4.29
CA ASN A 72 0.99 -13.40 5.36
C ASN A 72 0.34 -12.97 6.67
N LEU A 73 0.40 -11.69 7.02
CA LEU A 73 -0.22 -11.17 8.23
C LEU A 73 -1.74 -11.37 8.21
N VAL A 74 -2.39 -10.97 7.14
CA VAL A 74 -3.86 -11.00 7.03
C VAL A 74 -4.39 -12.44 6.94
N ASN A 75 -3.60 -13.36 6.42
CA ASN A 75 -4.00 -14.77 6.31
C ASN A 75 -3.94 -15.53 7.65
N THR A 76 -3.43 -14.91 8.73
CA THR A 76 -3.36 -15.58 10.03
C THR A 76 -4.70 -15.71 10.75
N ASN A 77 -5.74 -15.03 10.32
CA ASN A 77 -7.07 -14.96 10.96
C ASN A 77 -7.10 -14.29 12.34
N ASN A 78 -5.94 -14.00 12.93
CA ASN A 78 -5.83 -13.37 14.25
C ASN A 78 -5.15 -12.01 14.20
N TRP A 79 -5.09 -11.41 13.02
CA TRP A 79 -4.45 -10.11 12.87
C TRP A 79 -5.31 -9.00 13.48
N GLU A 80 -4.63 -7.93 13.92
CA GLU A 80 -5.28 -6.73 14.44
C GLU A 80 -4.90 -5.51 13.60
N TYR A 81 -5.76 -4.50 13.62
CA TYR A 81 -5.51 -3.26 12.86
C TYR A 81 -4.22 -2.58 13.26
N SER A 82 -3.82 -2.67 14.54
CA SER A 82 -2.55 -2.12 15.02
C SER A 82 -1.35 -2.79 14.34
N GLN A 83 -1.43 -4.11 14.11
CA GLN A 83 -0.37 -4.84 13.40
C GLN A 83 -0.26 -4.39 11.95
N LEU A 84 -1.40 -4.17 11.30
CA LEU A 84 -1.45 -3.74 9.92
C LEU A 84 -0.87 -2.32 9.76
N ILE A 85 -1.30 -1.38 10.61
CA ILE A 85 -0.81 -0.01 10.53
C ILE A 85 0.67 0.08 10.91
N ASN A 86 1.13 -0.72 11.86
CA ASN A 86 2.55 -0.78 12.22
C ASN A 86 3.40 -1.27 11.04
N SER A 87 2.89 -2.22 10.27
CA SER A 87 3.59 -2.70 9.07
C SER A 87 3.76 -1.57 8.04
N PHE A 88 2.73 -0.75 7.85
CA PHE A 88 2.83 0.43 6.98
C PHE A 88 3.84 1.44 7.52
N GLU A 89 3.82 1.72 8.81
CA GLU A 89 4.73 2.68 9.43
C GLU A 89 6.19 2.22 9.32
N GLU A 90 6.46 0.95 9.57
CA GLU A 90 7.79 0.37 9.48
C GLU A 90 8.36 0.36 8.06
N ASN A 91 7.48 0.36 7.06
CA ASN A 91 7.85 0.28 5.65
C ASN A 91 7.62 1.57 4.88
N ILE A 92 7.50 2.70 5.57
CA ILE A 92 7.22 3.98 4.92
C ILE A 92 8.27 4.35 3.88
N GLN A 93 9.55 4.05 4.15
CA GLN A 93 10.63 4.34 3.20
C GLN A 93 10.53 3.49 1.94
N VAL A 94 10.10 2.24 2.08
CA VAL A 94 9.82 1.36 0.92
C VAL A 94 8.73 1.98 0.05
N LEU A 95 7.67 2.48 0.67
CA LEU A 95 6.56 3.11 -0.06
C LEU A 95 6.97 4.39 -0.77
N ILE A 96 7.82 5.19 -0.15
CA ILE A 96 8.32 6.45 -0.73
C ILE A 96 9.26 6.19 -1.89
N GLU A 97 10.13 5.19 -1.77
CA GLU A 97 11.22 4.93 -2.70
C GLU A 97 10.75 4.67 -4.14
N ILE A 98 9.56 4.11 -4.31
CA ILE A 98 9.03 3.82 -5.65
C ILE A 98 8.81 5.10 -6.48
N PHE A 99 8.69 6.24 -5.82
CA PHE A 99 8.53 7.54 -6.49
C PHE A 99 9.82 8.35 -6.55
N ASP A 100 10.94 7.80 -6.07
CA ASP A 100 12.22 8.46 -6.10
C ASP A 100 12.69 8.69 -7.55
N ASN A 101 13.46 9.77 -7.79
CA ASN A 101 13.90 10.10 -9.14
C ASN A 101 14.90 9.09 -9.71
N GLU A 102 15.78 8.53 -8.87
CA GLU A 102 16.80 7.59 -9.31
C GLU A 102 16.39 6.13 -9.11
N ASN A 103 15.82 5.82 -7.96
CA ASN A 103 15.53 4.46 -7.53
C ASN A 103 14.10 4.03 -7.80
N GLY A 104 13.24 4.96 -8.14
CA GLY A 104 11.84 4.71 -8.41
C GLY A 104 11.54 4.48 -9.88
N VAL A 105 10.25 4.42 -10.18
CA VAL A 105 9.75 4.19 -11.54
C VAL A 105 8.71 5.23 -11.92
N MET A 106 8.59 5.47 -13.20
CA MET A 106 7.49 6.27 -13.74
C MET A 106 6.26 5.37 -13.86
N VAL A 107 5.29 5.55 -12.96
CA VAL A 107 4.09 4.70 -12.95
C VAL A 107 3.28 4.87 -14.23
N MET A 108 3.05 6.11 -14.65
CA MET A 108 2.27 6.43 -15.85
C MET A 108 3.15 6.46 -17.11
N THR A 109 4.01 5.45 -17.27
CA THR A 109 4.84 5.28 -18.46
C THR A 109 3.97 4.99 -19.70
N GLU A 110 4.52 5.24 -20.88
CA GLU A 110 3.83 4.99 -22.14
C GLU A 110 3.68 3.49 -22.47
N ASP A 111 4.59 2.65 -21.96
CA ASP A 111 4.49 1.20 -22.12
C ASP A 111 3.29 0.69 -21.32
N LEU A 112 2.27 0.21 -22.01
CA LEU A 112 1.01 -0.19 -21.40
C LEU A 112 1.16 -1.39 -20.43
N ASN A 113 2.05 -2.32 -20.73
CA ASN A 113 2.29 -3.48 -19.88
C ASN A 113 2.98 -3.09 -18.58
N LEU A 114 3.99 -2.23 -18.66
CA LEU A 114 4.67 -1.70 -17.48
C LEU A 114 3.73 -0.84 -16.64
N ARG A 115 2.96 0.02 -17.30
CA ARG A 115 1.98 0.88 -16.62
C ARG A 115 0.97 0.05 -15.84
N LYS A 116 0.37 -0.94 -16.46
CA LYS A 116 -0.61 -1.81 -15.82
C LYS A 116 -0.01 -2.53 -14.63
N ASN A 117 1.18 -3.09 -14.78
CA ASN A 117 1.88 -3.79 -13.71
C ASN A 117 2.15 -2.86 -12.51
N ARG A 118 2.64 -1.66 -12.79
CA ARG A 118 2.92 -0.66 -11.76
C ARG A 118 1.65 -0.16 -11.09
N LEU A 119 0.60 0.11 -11.85
CA LEU A 119 -0.70 0.51 -11.27
C LEU A 119 -1.31 -0.59 -10.40
N ASN A 120 -1.20 -1.85 -10.81
CA ASN A 120 -1.68 -2.98 -10.02
C ASN A 120 -0.91 -3.09 -8.70
N LEU A 121 0.41 -2.90 -8.73
CA LEU A 121 1.24 -2.92 -7.53
C LEU A 121 0.77 -1.85 -6.53
N LEU A 122 0.56 -0.63 -7.00
CA LEU A 122 0.05 0.46 -6.17
C LEU A 122 -1.37 0.19 -5.68
N ALA A 123 -2.21 -0.41 -6.51
CA ALA A 123 -3.60 -0.70 -6.17
C ALA A 123 -3.71 -1.71 -5.04
N ILE A 124 -2.84 -2.71 -4.99
CA ILE A 124 -2.87 -3.69 -3.90
C ILE A 124 -2.45 -3.03 -2.58
N VAL A 125 -1.47 -2.12 -2.61
CA VAL A 125 -1.12 -1.31 -1.43
C VAL A 125 -2.34 -0.52 -0.95
N ARG A 126 -3.03 0.18 -1.87
CA ARG A 126 -4.28 0.89 -1.57
C ARG A 126 -5.30 -0.03 -0.90
N ASN A 127 -5.48 -1.23 -1.44
CA ASN A 127 -6.48 -2.18 -0.96
C ASN A 127 -6.22 -2.58 0.49
N TYR A 128 -4.97 -2.86 0.85
CA TYR A 128 -4.62 -3.13 2.25
C TYR A 128 -4.84 -1.92 3.14
N SER A 129 -4.50 -0.72 2.68
CA SER A 129 -4.74 0.50 3.47
C SER A 129 -6.22 0.72 3.73
N LEU A 130 -7.09 0.37 2.78
CA LEU A 130 -8.55 0.51 2.93
C LEU A 130 -9.14 -0.42 3.99
N LEU A 131 -8.44 -1.47 4.39
CA LEU A 131 -8.86 -2.30 5.53
C LEU A 131 -8.86 -1.50 6.83
N ILE A 132 -8.03 -0.48 6.94
CA ILE A 132 -7.93 0.40 8.12
C ILE A 132 -8.88 1.58 7.97
N ALA A 133 -8.71 2.37 6.91
CA ALA A 133 -9.49 3.57 6.64
C ALA A 133 -9.21 4.05 5.21
N ASP A 134 -10.07 4.93 4.70
CA ASP A 134 -9.74 5.68 3.49
C ASP A 134 -8.81 6.84 3.89
N PHE A 135 -7.51 6.66 3.68
CA PHE A 135 -6.50 7.62 4.07
C PHE A 135 -6.62 8.96 3.32
N THR A 136 -7.27 8.97 2.16
CA THR A 136 -7.51 10.23 1.43
C THR A 136 -8.50 11.16 2.15
N LEU A 137 -9.30 10.59 3.07
CA LEU A 137 -10.27 11.34 3.86
C LEU A 137 -9.74 11.78 5.22
N LEU A 138 -8.55 11.28 5.62
CA LEU A 138 -7.95 11.65 6.90
C LEU A 138 -7.31 13.04 6.76
N ASN A 139 -7.70 13.93 7.66
CA ASN A 139 -7.24 15.32 7.67
C ASN A 139 -6.67 15.64 9.05
N PHE A 140 -5.39 15.94 9.07
CA PHE A 140 -4.68 16.22 10.32
C PHE A 140 -4.21 17.67 10.37
#